data_4dfaeab989413196d18fcd393df4b42b
#
_entry.id   4dfaeab989413196d18fcd393df4b42b
#
_cell.length_a   1.000
_cell.length_b   1.000
_cell.length_c   1.000
_cell.angle_alpha   90.00
_cell.angle_beta   90.00
_cell.angle_gamma   90.00
#
_symmetry.space_group_name_H-M   'P 1'
#
loop_
_entity.id
_entity.type
_entity.pdbx_description
1 polymer ?
#
loop_
_entity_poly.entity_id
_entity_poly.type
_entity_poly.pdbx_seq_one_letter_code
_entity_poly.pdbx_strand_id
1 'polypeptide(L)'
;MKRMMVMVAVALASVMALSATVELLGIEVGGTLDVQDAKVREKVGVGEPVTVVLANEKFTYWQCDSKAPKGGYDEFGVMVSTNKAVLGVSASVNCPDEKTAAEKKGKIIAEFKAKYADRLSPDGGYTLTVATGGDSATGKAYVEVDLETTAFKSVLARNNAPAK
;
A
#
# COMPACT_ATOMS: atom_id res chain seq x y z
N MET A 1 22.21 -38.27 33.72
CA MET A 1 21.02 -37.44 33.50
C MET A 1 21.41 -35.98 33.33
N LYS A 2 21.96 -35.58 32.15
CA LYS A 2 22.34 -34.20 31.86
C LYS A 2 22.38 -33.91 30.31
N ARG A 3 21.39 -34.40 29.57
CA ARG A 3 21.35 -34.15 28.10
C ARG A 3 19.96 -33.81 27.55
N MET A 4 19.04 -33.27 28.35
CA MET A 4 17.67 -33.01 27.90
C MET A 4 17.19 -31.57 28.10
N MET A 5 18.12 -30.61 28.24
CA MET A 5 17.74 -29.21 28.52
C MET A 5 18.27 -28.20 27.50
N VAL A 6 18.76 -28.64 26.33
CA VAL A 6 19.31 -27.74 25.31
C VAL A 6 18.40 -27.59 24.06
N MET A 7 17.39 -28.46 23.91
CA MET A 7 16.51 -28.42 22.72
C MET A 7 15.27 -27.54 22.83
N VAL A 8 14.96 -26.94 23.96
CA VAL A 8 13.77 -26.09 24.12
C VAL A 8 14.06 -24.61 23.84
N ALA A 9 15.32 -24.19 23.92
CA ALA A 9 15.70 -22.80 23.73
C ALA A 9 15.81 -22.36 22.24
N VAL A 10 15.95 -23.32 21.32
CA VAL A 10 16.11 -23.01 19.89
C VAL A 10 14.75 -22.87 19.15
N ALA A 11 13.69 -23.51 19.69
CA ALA A 11 12.36 -23.45 19.09
C ALA A 11 11.59 -22.14 19.39
N LEU A 12 11.99 -21.39 20.42
CA LEU A 12 11.34 -20.12 20.80
C LEU A 12 11.95 -18.88 20.10
N ALA A 13 13.14 -19.01 19.54
CA ALA A 13 13.76 -17.91 18.78
C ALA A 13 13.23 -17.79 17.33
N SER A 14 12.56 -18.82 16.82
CA SER A 14 12.04 -18.84 15.44
C SER A 14 10.62 -18.26 15.29
N VAL A 15 9.95 -17.90 16.39
CA VAL A 15 8.57 -17.39 16.37
C VAL A 15 8.50 -15.86 16.50
N MET A 16 9.64 -15.20 16.70
CA MET A 16 9.72 -13.74 16.73
C MET A 16 10.46 -13.15 15.50
N ALA A 17 10.35 -13.75 14.34
CA ALA A 17 10.38 -12.98 13.11
C ALA A 17 9.06 -12.21 13.07
N LEU A 18 8.96 -11.15 13.89
CA LEU A 18 7.86 -10.21 13.85
C LEU A 18 7.64 -9.83 12.40
N SER A 19 6.46 -10.13 11.91
CA SER A 19 5.99 -9.69 10.63
C SER A 19 6.17 -8.17 10.55
N ALA A 20 7.25 -7.72 9.90
CA ALA A 20 7.41 -6.30 9.64
C ALA A 20 6.13 -5.84 8.95
N THR A 21 5.46 -4.86 9.52
CA THR A 21 4.27 -4.27 8.93
C THR A 21 4.64 -3.69 7.59
N VAL A 22 3.83 -3.97 6.56
CA VAL A 22 4.05 -3.41 5.23
C VAL A 22 3.33 -2.08 5.15
N GLU A 23 4.07 -1.01 4.91
CA GLU A 23 3.55 0.36 4.95
C GLU A 23 3.96 1.18 3.73
N LEU A 24 3.09 2.10 3.34
CA LEU A 24 3.38 3.17 2.40
C LEU A 24 3.02 4.50 3.08
N LEU A 25 3.93 5.48 3.07
CA LEU A 25 3.75 6.79 3.71
C LEU A 25 3.47 6.75 5.22
N GLY A 26 3.94 5.68 5.90
CA GLY A 26 3.67 5.46 7.33
C GLY A 26 2.23 4.99 7.60
N ILE A 27 1.51 4.53 6.58
CA ILE A 27 0.19 3.92 6.69
C ILE A 27 0.37 2.41 6.53
N GLU A 28 0.05 1.67 7.57
CA GLU A 28 0.14 0.22 7.61
C GLU A 28 -0.98 -0.41 6.81
N VAL A 29 -0.64 -1.12 5.72
CA VAL A 29 -1.60 -1.93 4.95
C VAL A 29 -1.90 -3.22 5.71
N GLY A 30 -3.17 -3.57 5.84
CA GLY A 30 -3.64 -4.66 6.70
C GLY A 30 -3.85 -4.26 8.17
N GLY A 31 -3.39 -3.06 8.57
CA GLY A 31 -3.71 -2.46 9.87
C GLY A 31 -5.13 -1.90 9.93
N THR A 32 -5.42 -1.15 10.98
CA THR A 32 -6.73 -0.49 11.16
C THR A 32 -6.59 1.01 11.16
N LEU A 33 -7.53 1.70 10.51
CA LEU A 33 -7.59 3.14 10.45
C LEU A 33 -9.01 3.63 10.70
N ASP A 34 -9.22 4.43 11.77
CA ASP A 34 -10.53 5.00 12.07
C ASP A 34 -10.78 6.24 11.23
N VAL A 35 -11.44 6.02 10.12
CA VAL A 35 -11.76 7.03 9.12
C VAL A 35 -12.78 8.08 9.60
N GLN A 36 -13.50 7.78 10.66
CA GLN A 36 -14.47 8.72 11.22
C GLN A 36 -13.83 9.69 12.22
N ASP A 37 -12.65 9.37 12.74
CA ASP A 37 -11.94 10.25 13.66
C ASP A 37 -11.22 11.38 12.89
N ALA A 38 -11.67 12.62 13.10
CA ALA A 38 -11.10 13.82 12.48
C ALA A 38 -9.60 14.00 12.79
N LYS A 39 -9.15 13.64 14.00
CA LYS A 39 -7.73 13.73 14.39
C LYS A 39 -6.87 12.73 13.63
N VAL A 40 -7.43 11.53 13.34
CA VAL A 40 -6.75 10.54 12.50
C VAL A 40 -6.62 11.05 11.07
N ARG A 41 -7.69 11.62 10.50
CA ARG A 41 -7.65 12.24 9.17
C ARG A 41 -6.60 13.35 9.08
N GLU A 42 -6.59 14.26 10.03
CA GLU A 42 -5.60 15.35 10.11
C GLU A 42 -4.17 14.82 10.19
N LYS A 43 -3.92 13.84 11.07
CA LYS A 43 -2.59 13.21 11.22
C LYS A 43 -2.11 12.51 9.95
N VAL A 44 -3.02 11.84 9.26
CA VAL A 44 -2.71 11.13 8.00
C VAL A 44 -2.59 12.12 6.84
N GLY A 45 -3.28 13.25 6.88
CA GLY A 45 -3.28 14.28 5.83
C GLY A 45 -4.27 13.96 4.72
N VAL A 46 -5.41 13.35 5.05
CA VAL A 46 -6.48 13.03 4.10
C VAL A 46 -7.71 13.90 4.31
N GLY A 47 -8.44 14.14 3.24
CA GLY A 47 -9.69 14.89 3.24
C GLY A 47 -10.90 14.08 3.73
N GLU A 48 -12.07 14.45 3.27
CA GLU A 48 -13.31 13.74 3.59
C GLU A 48 -13.39 12.40 2.86
N PRO A 49 -13.85 11.34 3.54
CA PRO A 49 -13.97 10.02 2.95
C PRO A 49 -15.09 9.94 1.91
N VAL A 50 -14.88 9.17 0.88
CA VAL A 50 -15.88 8.85 -0.15
C VAL A 50 -16.20 7.36 -0.10
N THR A 51 -17.48 7.01 -0.07
CA THR A 51 -17.90 5.62 -0.19
C THR A 51 -17.85 5.19 -1.65
N VAL A 52 -17.16 4.10 -1.93
CA VAL A 52 -17.10 3.47 -3.25
C VAL A 52 -17.65 2.04 -3.19
N VAL A 53 -18.21 1.57 -4.29
CA VAL A 53 -18.72 0.20 -4.43
C VAL A 53 -17.90 -0.51 -5.50
N LEU A 54 -17.21 -1.59 -5.12
CA LEU A 54 -16.41 -2.42 -6.01
C LEU A 54 -16.84 -3.88 -5.87
N ALA A 55 -17.12 -4.54 -6.98
CA ALA A 55 -17.57 -5.94 -7.01
C ALA A 55 -18.75 -6.21 -6.01
N ASN A 56 -19.72 -5.27 -5.91
CA ASN A 56 -20.84 -5.29 -4.98
C ASN A 56 -20.48 -5.16 -3.48
N GLU A 57 -19.25 -4.85 -3.14
CA GLU A 57 -18.79 -4.57 -1.78
C GLU A 57 -18.61 -3.07 -1.57
N LYS A 58 -18.92 -2.56 -0.37
CA LYS A 58 -18.74 -1.14 -0.01
C LYS A 58 -17.38 -0.94 0.66
N PHE A 59 -16.68 0.09 0.20
CA PHE A 59 -15.41 0.53 0.75
C PHE A 59 -15.44 2.03 0.99
N THR A 60 -14.53 2.52 1.83
CA THR A 60 -14.30 3.94 2.00
C THR A 60 -12.95 4.28 1.41
N TYR A 61 -12.93 5.25 0.51
CA TYR A 61 -11.72 5.76 -0.12
C TYR A 61 -11.46 7.19 0.36
N TRP A 62 -10.21 7.48 0.65
CA TRP A 62 -9.75 8.81 0.97
C TRP A 62 -8.66 9.23 0.03
N GLN A 63 -8.79 10.42 -0.49
CA GLN A 63 -7.73 11.08 -1.22
C GLN A 63 -7.04 12.09 -0.30
N CYS A 64 -5.73 12.28 -0.46
CA CYS A 64 -5.03 13.31 0.28
C CYS A 64 -5.55 14.71 -0.11
N ASP A 65 -5.48 15.63 0.83
CA ASP A 65 -5.55 17.04 0.48
C ASP A 65 -4.28 17.38 -0.33
N SER A 66 -4.45 17.78 -1.59
CA SER A 66 -3.37 18.15 -2.51
C SER A 66 -2.47 19.29 -1.99
N LYS A 67 -2.88 19.96 -0.91
CA LYS A 67 -2.09 20.97 -0.21
C LYS A 67 -1.06 20.42 0.76
N ALA A 68 -1.07 19.12 1.01
CA ALA A 68 -0.17 18.47 1.97
C ALA A 68 0.55 17.26 1.34
N PRO A 69 1.44 17.47 0.35
CA PRO A 69 2.24 16.38 -0.20
C PRO A 69 3.05 15.71 0.91
N LYS A 70 3.13 14.37 0.88
CA LYS A 70 3.74 13.57 1.94
C LYS A 70 4.78 12.62 1.37
N GLY A 71 5.93 12.54 2.04
CA GLY A 71 6.96 11.55 1.72
C GLY A 71 7.54 11.65 0.30
N GLY A 72 7.49 12.83 -0.34
CA GLY A 72 7.96 13.04 -1.70
C GLY A 72 6.99 12.58 -2.78
N TYR A 73 5.74 12.29 -2.40
CA TYR A 73 4.61 12.06 -3.31
C TYR A 73 3.72 13.30 -3.36
N ASP A 74 3.15 13.59 -4.51
CA ASP A 74 2.27 14.74 -4.74
C ASP A 74 0.83 14.44 -4.32
N GLU A 75 0.41 13.20 -4.51
CA GLU A 75 -0.93 12.72 -4.16
C GLU A 75 -0.85 11.33 -3.52
N PHE A 76 -1.78 11.01 -2.68
CA PHE A 76 -1.99 9.65 -2.18
C PHE A 76 -3.45 9.41 -1.81
N GLY A 77 -3.84 8.14 -1.76
CA GLY A 77 -5.17 7.70 -1.34
C GLY A 77 -5.09 6.47 -0.45
N VAL A 78 -6.09 6.29 0.38
CA VAL A 78 -6.21 5.14 1.29
C VAL A 78 -7.56 4.48 1.11
N MET A 79 -7.56 3.17 0.87
CA MET A 79 -8.77 2.36 0.81
C MET A 79 -8.97 1.61 2.12
N VAL A 80 -10.15 1.76 2.71
CA VAL A 80 -10.49 1.16 3.99
C VAL A 80 -11.80 0.40 3.87
N SER A 81 -11.85 -0.78 4.46
CA SER A 81 -13.07 -1.59 4.53
C SER A 81 -14.06 -1.04 5.57
N THR A 82 -15.27 -1.55 5.57
CA THR A 82 -16.31 -1.16 6.54
C THR A 82 -15.95 -1.47 7.99
N ASN A 83 -15.06 -2.42 8.23
CA ASN A 83 -14.52 -2.75 9.56
C ASN A 83 -13.19 -2.04 9.89
N LYS A 84 -12.91 -0.94 9.18
CA LYS A 84 -11.74 -0.07 9.40
C LYS A 84 -10.38 -0.68 9.02
N ALA A 85 -10.34 -1.85 8.37
CA ALA A 85 -9.08 -2.41 7.90
C ALA A 85 -8.56 -1.63 6.68
N VAL A 86 -7.28 -1.26 6.68
CA VAL A 86 -6.61 -0.65 5.53
C VAL A 86 -6.33 -1.73 4.48
N LEU A 87 -6.98 -1.61 3.34
CA LEU A 87 -6.91 -2.58 2.26
C LEU A 87 -5.81 -2.24 1.25
N GLY A 88 -5.55 -0.95 1.08
CA GLY A 88 -4.51 -0.47 0.18
C GLY A 88 -4.21 1.01 0.39
N VAL A 89 -3.03 1.40 -0.05
CA VAL A 89 -2.57 2.77 -0.14
C VAL A 89 -2.01 2.97 -1.53
N SER A 90 -2.51 3.99 -2.22
CA SER A 90 -1.97 4.44 -3.51
C SER A 90 -1.25 5.77 -3.33
N ALA A 91 -0.21 6.02 -4.10
CA ALA A 91 0.50 7.29 -4.11
C ALA A 91 1.03 7.60 -5.51
N SER A 92 1.05 8.87 -5.89
CA SER A 92 1.61 9.29 -7.17
C SER A 92 2.61 10.44 -7.02
N VAL A 93 3.54 10.49 -7.94
CA VAL A 93 4.53 11.56 -8.02
C VAL A 93 4.74 11.98 -9.46
N ASN A 94 4.62 13.28 -9.68
CA ASN A 94 4.88 13.87 -10.98
C ASN A 94 6.37 13.90 -11.29
N CYS A 95 6.71 13.66 -12.54
CA CYS A 95 8.06 13.68 -13.06
C CYS A 95 8.14 14.60 -14.28
N PRO A 96 9.28 15.28 -14.50
CA PRO A 96 9.42 16.19 -15.63
C PRO A 96 9.38 15.46 -16.98
N ASP A 97 9.76 14.18 -17.02
CA ASP A 97 9.85 13.37 -18.23
C ASP A 97 9.75 11.86 -17.91
N GLU A 98 9.57 11.06 -18.95
CA GLU A 98 9.45 9.59 -18.86
C GLU A 98 10.73 8.91 -18.34
N LYS A 99 11.91 9.45 -18.66
CA LYS A 99 13.18 8.90 -18.19
C LYS A 99 13.29 9.01 -16.66
N THR A 100 12.98 10.19 -16.13
CA THR A 100 12.95 10.43 -14.68
C THR A 100 11.92 9.54 -13.98
N ALA A 101 10.74 9.35 -14.60
CA ALA A 101 9.72 8.45 -14.09
C ALA A 101 10.21 6.99 -14.06
N ALA A 102 10.87 6.52 -15.12
CA ALA A 102 11.41 5.16 -15.18
C ALA A 102 12.51 4.92 -14.12
N GLU A 103 13.42 5.88 -13.93
CA GLU A 103 14.45 5.82 -12.88
C GLU A 103 13.84 5.78 -11.47
N LYS A 104 12.83 6.62 -11.21
CA LYS A 104 12.12 6.69 -9.93
C LYS A 104 11.37 5.40 -9.65
N LYS A 105 10.66 4.84 -10.65
CA LYS A 105 10.04 3.52 -10.56
C LYS A 105 11.03 2.44 -10.14
N GLY A 106 12.21 2.39 -10.78
CA GLY A 106 13.24 1.42 -10.45
C GLY A 106 13.72 1.51 -8.99
N LYS A 107 13.92 2.74 -8.50
CA LYS A 107 14.30 2.99 -7.10
C LYS A 107 13.21 2.54 -6.12
N ILE A 108 11.95 2.90 -6.35
CA ILE A 108 10.83 2.51 -5.51
C ILE A 108 10.72 0.98 -5.42
N ILE A 109 10.77 0.29 -6.55
CA ILE A 109 10.72 -1.18 -6.58
C ILE A 109 11.87 -1.79 -5.78
N ALA A 110 13.09 -1.27 -5.94
CA ALA A 110 14.27 -1.77 -5.23
C ALA A 110 14.15 -1.58 -3.72
N GLU A 111 13.70 -0.41 -3.27
CA GLU A 111 13.50 -0.08 -1.85
C GLU A 111 12.44 -0.99 -1.21
N PHE A 112 11.29 -1.16 -1.86
CA PHE A 112 10.24 -2.04 -1.35
C PHE A 112 10.68 -3.51 -1.31
N LYS A 113 11.36 -3.99 -2.35
CA LYS A 113 11.91 -5.35 -2.37
C LYS A 113 12.97 -5.57 -1.28
N ALA A 114 13.83 -4.61 -1.06
CA ALA A 114 14.84 -4.70 0.00
C ALA A 114 14.22 -4.75 1.39
N LYS A 115 13.12 -4.02 1.61
CA LYS A 115 12.47 -3.93 2.92
C LYS A 115 11.45 -5.06 3.18
N TYR A 116 10.77 -5.54 2.15
CA TYR A 116 9.57 -6.38 2.29
C TYR A 116 9.54 -7.61 1.36
N ALA A 117 10.69 -8.09 0.84
CA ALA A 117 10.73 -9.14 -0.19
C ALA A 117 9.81 -10.34 0.09
N ASP A 118 9.86 -10.89 1.30
CA ASP A 118 9.09 -12.07 1.69
C ASP A 118 7.58 -11.80 1.83
N ARG A 119 7.19 -10.53 1.93
CA ARG A 119 5.80 -10.11 2.11
C ARG A 119 5.14 -9.70 0.79
N LEU A 120 5.93 -9.25 -0.19
CA LEU A 120 5.47 -8.83 -1.52
C LEU A 120 5.40 -10.01 -2.51
N SER A 121 5.04 -11.16 -2.04
CA SER A 121 4.80 -12.36 -2.85
C SER A 121 3.31 -12.73 -2.78
N PRO A 122 2.78 -13.56 -3.69
CA PRO A 122 1.41 -14.05 -3.61
C PRO A 122 1.07 -14.68 -2.26
N ASP A 123 2.02 -15.40 -1.68
CA ASP A 123 1.87 -16.05 -0.36
C ASP A 123 2.14 -15.10 0.81
N GLY A 124 2.81 -13.98 0.57
CA GLY A 124 3.16 -12.97 1.57
C GLY A 124 2.01 -12.05 1.99
N GLY A 125 0.88 -12.11 1.28
CA GLY A 125 -0.35 -11.39 1.63
C GLY A 125 -0.43 -9.95 1.11
N TYR A 126 0.61 -9.43 0.43
CA TYR A 126 0.65 -8.07 -0.12
C TYR A 126 1.08 -8.03 -1.58
N THR A 127 0.56 -7.05 -2.29
CA THR A 127 0.92 -6.78 -3.69
C THR A 127 1.43 -5.35 -3.81
N LEU A 128 2.59 -5.17 -4.42
CA LEU A 128 3.10 -3.88 -4.85
C LEU A 128 2.96 -3.77 -6.37
N THR A 129 2.28 -2.73 -6.82
CA THR A 129 2.24 -2.34 -8.23
C THR A 129 2.92 -1.00 -8.37
N VAL A 130 3.87 -0.85 -9.30
CA VAL A 130 4.49 0.43 -9.63
C VAL A 130 4.38 0.64 -11.14
N ALA A 131 3.59 1.62 -11.52
CA ALA A 131 3.35 1.97 -12.91
C ALA A 131 3.97 3.34 -13.25
N THR A 132 4.20 3.58 -14.52
CA THR A 132 4.50 4.91 -15.05
C THR A 132 3.43 5.27 -16.06
N GLY A 133 3.02 6.51 -16.06
CA GLY A 133 2.15 7.08 -17.08
C GLY A 133 2.72 8.40 -17.56
N GLY A 134 2.12 8.95 -18.61
CA GLY A 134 2.54 10.22 -19.17
C GLY A 134 1.40 10.91 -19.88
N ASP A 135 1.49 12.23 -19.93
CA ASP A 135 0.65 13.08 -20.77
C ASP A 135 1.47 13.51 -21.98
N SER A 136 1.18 12.90 -23.11
CA SER A 136 1.87 13.18 -24.38
C SER A 136 1.72 14.63 -24.86
N ALA A 137 0.70 15.35 -24.42
CA ALA A 137 0.46 16.74 -24.79
C ALA A 137 1.38 17.70 -24.03
N THR A 138 1.72 17.39 -22.78
CA THR A 138 2.58 18.23 -21.93
C THR A 138 4.00 17.70 -21.78
N GLY A 139 4.28 16.47 -22.20
CA GLY A 139 5.56 15.78 -22.00
C GLY A 139 5.83 15.41 -20.53
N LYS A 140 4.88 15.65 -19.64
CA LYS A 140 4.99 15.29 -18.22
C LYS A 140 4.69 13.80 -18.03
N ALA A 141 5.39 13.22 -17.10
CA ALA A 141 5.19 11.82 -16.69
C ALA A 141 4.86 11.73 -15.20
N TYR A 142 4.40 10.57 -14.75
CA TYR A 142 4.18 10.30 -13.34
C TYR A 142 4.54 8.85 -13.00
N VAL A 143 4.79 8.61 -11.73
CA VAL A 143 4.90 7.26 -11.16
C VAL A 143 3.76 7.08 -10.19
N GLU A 144 3.04 5.99 -10.35
CA GLU A 144 1.99 5.53 -9.44
C GLU A 144 2.48 4.30 -8.69
N VAL A 145 2.20 4.26 -7.40
CA VAL A 145 2.58 3.19 -6.48
C VAL A 145 1.34 2.74 -5.75
N ASP A 146 0.97 1.48 -5.92
CA ASP A 146 -0.12 0.85 -5.18
C ASP A 146 0.44 -0.26 -4.30
N LEU A 147 0.22 -0.16 -3.01
CA LEU A 147 0.49 -1.19 -2.03
C LEU A 147 -0.83 -1.69 -1.46
N GLU A 148 -1.16 -2.95 -1.71
CA GLU A 148 -2.48 -3.51 -1.43
C GLU A 148 -2.37 -4.87 -0.73
N THR A 149 -3.39 -5.24 0.05
CA THR A 149 -3.55 -6.64 0.44
C THR A 149 -3.87 -7.50 -0.79
N THR A 150 -3.36 -8.72 -0.85
CA THR A 150 -3.65 -9.65 -1.96
C THR A 150 -5.15 -9.93 -2.09
N ALA A 151 -5.87 -9.98 -0.96
CA ALA A 151 -7.32 -10.13 -0.95
C ALA A 151 -8.02 -8.97 -1.66
N PHE A 152 -7.62 -7.73 -1.38
CA PHE A 152 -8.21 -6.56 -2.03
C PHE A 152 -7.85 -6.48 -3.52
N LYS A 153 -6.64 -6.83 -3.90
CA LYS A 153 -6.25 -6.96 -5.32
C LYS A 153 -7.17 -7.89 -6.08
N SER A 154 -7.60 -8.98 -5.46
CA SER A 154 -8.55 -9.92 -6.05
C SER A 154 -9.95 -9.31 -6.22
N VAL A 155 -10.39 -8.41 -5.34
CA VAL A 155 -11.64 -7.64 -5.49
C VAL A 155 -11.55 -6.72 -6.71
N LEU A 156 -10.46 -5.97 -6.84
CA LEU A 156 -10.23 -5.08 -7.98
C LEU A 156 -10.23 -5.84 -9.32
N ALA A 157 -9.56 -6.99 -9.36
CA ALA A 157 -9.53 -7.83 -10.54
C ALA A 157 -10.95 -8.32 -10.95
N ARG A 158 -11.80 -8.68 -9.99
CA ARG A 158 -13.20 -9.05 -10.26
C ARG A 158 -14.03 -7.88 -10.76
N ASN A 159 -13.81 -6.68 -10.22
CA ASN A 159 -14.53 -5.49 -10.63
C ASN A 159 -14.21 -5.07 -12.08
N ASN A 160 -12.98 -5.31 -12.51
CA ASN A 160 -12.49 -4.96 -13.85
C ASN A 160 -12.70 -6.08 -14.88
N ALA A 161 -13.22 -7.23 -14.47
CA ALA A 161 -13.52 -8.32 -15.41
C ALA A 161 -14.69 -7.90 -16.33
N PRO A 162 -14.61 -8.15 -17.66
CA PRO A 162 -15.71 -7.88 -18.56
C PRO A 162 -16.95 -8.68 -18.12
N ALA A 163 -18.09 -8.00 -18.13
CA ALA A 163 -19.38 -8.68 -17.90
C ALA A 163 -19.55 -9.82 -18.90
N LYS A 164 -19.81 -11.02 -18.40
CA LYS A 164 -20.05 -12.20 -19.25
C LYS A 164 -21.46 -12.17 -19.81
#